data_21a7f198f5fab05c477121a2419395d3
#
_entry.id   21a7f198f5fab05c477121a2419395d3
#
_cell.length_a   1.000
_cell.length_b   1.000
_cell.length_c   1.000
_cell.angle_alpha   90.00
_cell.angle_beta   90.00
_cell.angle_gamma   90.00
#
_symmetry.space_group_name_H-M   'P 1'
#
loop_
_entity.id
_entity.type
_entity.pdbx_description
1 polymer ?
#
loop_
_entity_poly.entity_id
_entity_poly.type
_entity_poly.pdbx_seq_one_letter_code
_entity_poly.pdbx_strand_id
1 'polypeptide(L)'
;EKETAYQAIYSAIHDVREIIPEAIFLQAEPDLVGMSDLADLIGCTRQNIRKLLTNDSSSPSPCYSYAFSLWHLADILFWLQESKSYAIDQSLLEVSEVNMKLNISVHQLKTDKNTSTDRAIKDLAKFAVFNQLSIR
;
A
#
# COMPACT_ATOMS: atom_id res chain seq x y z
N GLU A 1 9.72 24.18 7.85
CA GLU A 1 8.63 23.19 7.90
C GLU A 1 9.11 21.89 7.25
N LYS A 2 8.86 20.75 7.88
CA LYS A 2 9.33 19.46 7.35
C LYS A 2 8.47 19.07 6.15
N GLU A 3 9.11 18.76 5.03
CA GLU A 3 8.43 18.28 3.83
C GLU A 3 7.71 16.94 4.13
N THR A 4 6.45 16.81 3.71
CA THR A 4 5.69 15.59 3.84
C THR A 4 6.06 14.58 2.75
N ALA A 5 5.81 13.29 2.99
CA ALA A 5 6.01 12.25 1.97
C ALA A 5 5.24 12.56 0.67
N TYR A 6 4.01 13.06 0.79
CA TYR A 6 3.22 13.49 -0.37
C TYR A 6 3.92 14.62 -1.16
N GLN A 7 4.40 15.65 -0.48
CA GLN A 7 5.08 16.79 -1.12
C GLN A 7 6.34 16.34 -1.86
N ALA A 8 7.16 15.49 -1.24
CA ALA A 8 8.36 14.95 -1.86
C ALA A 8 8.05 14.14 -3.12
N ILE A 9 7.06 13.25 -3.06
CA ILE A 9 6.63 12.43 -4.20
C ILE A 9 6.02 13.31 -5.30
N TYR A 10 5.19 14.27 -4.93
CA TYR A 10 4.61 15.23 -5.87
C TYR A 10 5.69 16.00 -6.63
N SER A 11 6.65 16.57 -5.90
CA SER A 11 7.76 17.32 -6.51
C SER A 11 8.58 16.45 -7.46
N ALA A 12 8.92 15.22 -7.05
CA ALA A 12 9.69 14.30 -7.88
C ALA A 12 8.96 13.95 -9.18
N ILE A 13 7.67 13.66 -9.14
CA ILE A 13 6.87 13.36 -10.34
C ILE A 13 6.78 14.59 -11.24
N HIS A 14 6.55 15.75 -10.65
CA HIS A 14 6.43 17.01 -11.40
C HIS A 14 7.74 17.35 -12.12
N ASP A 15 8.88 17.28 -11.42
CA ASP A 15 10.20 17.57 -11.99
C ASP A 15 10.55 16.62 -13.14
N VAL A 16 10.27 15.33 -12.98
CA VAL A 16 10.48 14.34 -14.06
C VAL A 16 9.62 14.69 -15.29
N ARG A 17 8.35 15.04 -15.08
CA ARG A 17 7.43 15.39 -16.16
C ARG A 17 7.83 16.67 -16.89
N GLU A 18 8.41 17.63 -16.19
CA GLU A 18 8.92 18.86 -16.81
C GLU A 18 10.14 18.60 -17.68
N ILE A 19 11.04 17.73 -17.25
CA ILE A 19 12.29 17.43 -17.97
C ILE A 19 12.07 16.41 -19.07
N ILE A 20 11.24 15.40 -18.81
CA ILE A 20 10.95 14.27 -19.72
C ILE A 20 9.43 14.13 -19.86
N PRO A 21 8.77 14.94 -20.70
CA PRO A 21 7.30 14.93 -20.82
C PRO A 21 6.70 13.57 -21.22
N GLU A 22 7.46 12.75 -21.94
CA GLU A 22 7.07 11.42 -22.38
C GLU A 22 7.31 10.32 -21.34
N ALA A 23 7.86 10.65 -20.15
CA ALA A 23 8.09 9.68 -19.10
C ALA A 23 6.77 9.03 -18.66
N ILE A 24 6.80 7.72 -18.50
CA ILE A 24 5.65 6.92 -18.08
C ILE A 24 5.81 6.57 -16.61
N PHE A 25 4.82 6.95 -15.79
CA PHE A 25 4.74 6.50 -14.41
C PHE A 25 4.35 5.02 -14.39
N LEU A 26 5.18 4.19 -13.80
CA LEU A 26 4.90 2.77 -13.64
C LEU A 26 4.24 2.49 -12.28
N GLN A 27 4.96 2.75 -11.22
CA GLN A 27 4.48 2.60 -9.84
C GLN A 27 5.38 3.35 -8.86
N ALA A 28 4.84 3.65 -7.69
CA ALA A 28 5.61 4.16 -6.56
C ALA A 28 6.03 2.99 -5.64
N GLU A 29 7.26 3.00 -5.17
CA GLU A 29 7.80 1.96 -4.30
C GLU A 29 8.43 2.57 -3.04
N PRO A 30 8.41 1.86 -1.89
CA PRO A 30 7.82 0.53 -1.67
C PRO A 30 6.29 0.58 -1.49
N ASP A 31 5.60 -0.44 -1.96
CA ASP A 31 4.15 -0.63 -1.78
C ASP A 31 3.83 -2.12 -1.57
N LEU A 32 3.80 -2.90 -2.65
CA LEU A 32 3.57 -4.34 -2.57
C LEU A 32 4.86 -5.06 -2.21
N VAL A 33 4.82 -5.83 -1.14
CA VAL A 33 6.00 -6.50 -0.57
C VAL A 33 5.72 -7.96 -0.27
N GLY A 34 6.73 -8.79 -0.51
CA GLY A 34 6.74 -10.19 -0.10
C GLY A 34 7.30 -10.37 1.30
N MET A 35 7.35 -11.62 1.74
CA MET A 35 7.82 -11.98 3.07
C MET A 35 9.27 -11.57 3.34
N SER A 36 10.14 -11.71 2.35
CA SER A 36 11.56 -11.35 2.49
C SER A 36 11.74 -9.85 2.57
N ASP A 37 11.04 -9.09 1.70
CA ASP A 37 11.08 -7.63 1.71
C ASP A 37 10.59 -7.07 3.05
N LEU A 38 9.50 -7.65 3.59
CA LEU A 38 8.98 -7.28 4.91
C LEU A 38 10.02 -7.51 6.00
N ALA A 39 10.68 -8.66 6.00
CA ALA A 39 11.71 -8.98 6.98
C ALA A 39 12.86 -7.97 6.94
N ASP A 40 13.33 -7.63 5.74
CA ASP A 40 14.40 -6.66 5.54
C ASP A 40 14.01 -5.24 5.97
N LEU A 41 12.83 -4.79 5.57
CA LEU A 41 12.32 -3.45 5.88
C LEU A 41 12.05 -3.24 7.38
N ILE A 42 11.58 -4.29 8.06
CA ILE A 42 11.26 -4.25 9.50
C ILE A 42 12.49 -4.56 10.36
N GLY A 43 13.53 -5.15 9.78
CA GLY A 43 14.76 -5.51 10.49
C GLY A 43 14.64 -6.76 11.34
N CYS A 44 13.91 -7.76 10.86
CA CYS A 44 13.76 -9.05 11.54
C CYS A 44 13.92 -10.22 10.57
N THR A 45 13.85 -11.45 11.06
CA THR A 45 13.96 -12.63 10.21
C THR A 45 12.65 -12.93 9.49
N ARG A 46 12.76 -13.52 8.29
CA ARG A 46 11.61 -14.01 7.52
C ARG A 46 10.73 -14.96 8.35
N GLN A 47 11.35 -15.83 9.13
CA GLN A 47 10.63 -16.76 10.00
C GLN A 47 9.84 -16.04 11.09
N ASN A 48 10.37 -14.96 11.65
CA ASN A 48 9.68 -14.15 12.64
C ASN A 48 8.45 -13.45 12.03
N ILE A 49 8.59 -12.84 10.85
CA ILE A 49 7.46 -12.25 10.12
C ILE A 49 6.39 -13.31 9.83
N ARG A 50 6.80 -14.49 9.36
CA ARG A 50 5.87 -15.58 9.11
C ARG A 50 5.07 -15.95 10.36
N LYS A 51 5.72 -16.09 11.49
CA LYS A 51 5.04 -16.39 12.77
C LYS A 51 4.06 -15.30 13.16
N LEU A 52 4.46 -14.04 13.05
CA LEU A 52 3.59 -12.90 13.35
C LEU A 52 2.33 -12.91 12.51
N LEU A 53 2.46 -13.10 11.21
CA LEU A 53 1.34 -13.07 10.26
C LEU A 53 0.42 -14.29 10.36
N THR A 54 0.94 -15.47 10.74
CA THR A 54 0.14 -16.69 10.82
C THR A 54 -0.53 -16.91 12.18
N ASN A 55 0.03 -16.39 13.24
CA ASN A 55 -0.44 -16.65 14.59
C ASN A 55 -1.48 -15.63 15.10
N ASP A 56 -1.78 -14.61 14.32
CA ASP A 56 -2.71 -13.57 14.71
C ASP A 56 -3.78 -13.37 13.64
N SER A 57 -5.02 -13.64 14.00
CA SER A 57 -6.17 -13.47 13.12
C SER A 57 -6.45 -12.01 12.74
N SER A 58 -5.87 -11.05 13.48
CA SER A 58 -5.97 -9.63 13.16
C SER A 58 -4.94 -9.16 12.13
N SER A 59 -4.01 -10.04 11.72
CA SER A 59 -3.01 -9.69 10.72
C SER A 59 -3.65 -9.35 9.37
N PRO A 60 -3.10 -8.37 8.63
CA PRO A 60 -3.61 -8.05 7.31
C PRO A 60 -3.56 -9.25 6.37
N SER A 61 -4.63 -9.43 5.61
CA SER A 61 -4.65 -10.45 4.54
C SER A 61 -3.78 -10.00 3.37
N PRO A 62 -3.10 -10.93 2.69
CA PRO A 62 -2.38 -10.58 1.48
C PRO A 62 -3.36 -10.09 0.40
N CYS A 63 -2.96 -9.09 -0.38
CA CYS A 63 -3.71 -8.61 -1.54
C CYS A 63 -3.53 -9.52 -2.77
N TYR A 64 -2.53 -10.37 -2.76
CA TYR A 64 -2.27 -11.42 -3.75
C TYR A 64 -1.73 -12.66 -3.03
N SER A 65 -2.24 -13.85 -3.36
CA SER A 65 -1.87 -15.11 -2.68
C SER A 65 -1.98 -16.34 -3.57
N TYR A 66 -1.63 -16.24 -4.85
CA TYR A 66 -1.69 -17.39 -5.76
C TYR A 66 -0.39 -18.21 -5.72
N ALA A 67 0.65 -17.77 -6.42
CA ALA A 67 1.95 -18.46 -6.43
C ALA A 67 2.84 -18.05 -5.25
N PHE A 68 2.65 -16.85 -4.75
CA PHE A 68 3.33 -16.26 -3.58
C PHE A 68 2.40 -15.23 -2.95
N SER A 69 2.71 -14.78 -1.76
CA SER A 69 1.88 -13.79 -1.07
C SER A 69 2.51 -12.41 -1.11
N LEU A 70 1.70 -11.39 -1.41
CA LEU A 70 2.07 -9.98 -1.37
C LEU A 70 1.10 -9.21 -0.48
N TRP A 71 1.63 -8.27 0.28
CA TRP A 71 0.87 -7.36 1.12
C TRP A 71 1.17 -5.92 0.72
N HIS A 72 0.23 -5.02 0.98
CA HIS A 72 0.57 -3.60 1.05
C HIS A 72 1.42 -3.34 2.28
N LEU A 73 2.61 -2.79 2.09
CA LEU A 73 3.53 -2.48 3.19
C LEU A 73 2.86 -1.59 4.24
N ALA A 74 2.11 -0.58 3.80
CA ALA A 74 1.40 0.33 4.70
C ALA A 74 0.48 -0.41 5.68
N ASP A 75 -0.25 -1.41 5.22
CA ASP A 75 -1.18 -2.19 6.05
C ASP A 75 -0.42 -2.99 7.12
N ILE A 76 0.70 -3.60 6.74
CA ILE A 76 1.55 -4.35 7.68
C ILE A 76 2.17 -3.42 8.72
N LEU A 77 2.74 -2.29 8.30
CA LEU A 77 3.37 -1.34 9.21
C LEU A 77 2.37 -0.76 10.21
N PHE A 78 1.20 -0.38 9.73
CA PHE A 78 0.11 0.11 10.57
C PHE A 78 -0.31 -0.95 11.61
N TRP A 79 -0.55 -2.19 11.16
CA TRP A 79 -0.92 -3.29 12.05
C TRP A 79 0.16 -3.59 13.09
N LEU A 80 1.43 -3.61 12.71
CA LEU A 80 2.55 -3.83 13.64
C LEU A 80 2.62 -2.73 14.70
N GLN A 81 2.41 -1.48 14.30
CA GLN A 81 2.42 -0.34 15.22
C GLN A 81 1.25 -0.41 16.20
N GLU A 82 0.03 -0.61 15.71
CA GLU A 82 -1.19 -0.54 16.51
C GLU A 82 -1.44 -1.82 17.33
N SER A 83 -1.19 -3.00 16.75
CA SER A 83 -1.56 -4.27 17.36
C SER A 83 -0.41 -5.01 18.02
N LYS A 84 0.83 -4.69 17.66
CA LYS A 84 2.03 -5.38 18.16
C LYS A 84 3.00 -4.44 18.88
N SER A 85 2.69 -3.16 18.96
CA SER A 85 3.54 -2.14 19.62
C SER A 85 4.97 -2.09 19.09
N TYR A 86 5.15 -2.39 17.79
CA TYR A 86 6.44 -2.19 17.13
C TYR A 86 6.73 -0.71 16.97
N ALA A 87 7.99 -0.33 17.18
CA ALA A 87 8.47 1.01 16.85
C ALA A 87 8.71 1.09 15.34
N ILE A 88 7.76 1.67 14.61
CA ILE A 88 7.82 1.82 13.17
C ILE A 88 8.39 3.20 12.81
N ASP A 89 9.29 3.25 11.83
CA ASP A 89 9.74 4.51 11.25
C ASP A 89 8.55 5.22 10.60
N GLN A 90 8.20 6.39 11.14
CA GLN A 90 7.05 7.16 10.66
C GLN A 90 7.23 7.65 9.23
N SER A 91 8.45 7.95 8.80
CA SER A 91 8.73 8.32 7.42
C SER A 91 8.45 7.16 6.45
N LEU A 92 8.82 5.94 6.83
CA LEU A 92 8.52 4.75 6.05
C LEU A 92 7.01 4.50 5.97
N LEU A 93 6.29 4.66 7.07
CA LEU A 93 4.83 4.51 7.10
C LEU A 93 4.16 5.54 6.18
N GLU A 94 4.51 6.82 6.29
CA GLU A 94 3.96 7.88 5.45
C GLU A 94 4.23 7.64 3.97
N VAL A 95 5.47 7.30 3.59
CA VAL A 95 5.82 7.01 2.20
C VAL A 95 5.05 5.82 1.67
N SER A 96 4.97 4.73 2.44
CA SER A 96 4.25 3.53 2.00
C SER A 96 2.74 3.77 1.85
N GLU A 97 2.13 4.59 2.70
CA GLU A 97 0.73 4.97 2.56
C GLU A 97 0.47 5.81 1.29
N VAL A 98 1.31 6.79 1.04
CA VAL A 98 1.19 7.61 -0.17
C VAL A 98 1.40 6.77 -1.42
N ASN A 99 2.42 5.91 -1.44
CA ASN A 99 2.70 5.01 -2.56
C ASN A 99 1.51 4.09 -2.86
N MET A 100 0.95 3.46 -1.84
CA MET A 100 -0.22 2.59 -1.98
C MET A 100 -1.41 3.34 -2.60
N LYS A 101 -1.76 4.49 -2.04
CA LYS A 101 -2.88 5.30 -2.52
C LYS A 101 -2.66 5.80 -3.95
N LEU A 102 -1.44 6.22 -4.27
CA LEU A 102 -1.08 6.68 -5.60
C LEU A 102 -1.18 5.53 -6.63
N ASN A 103 -0.63 4.37 -6.32
CA ASN A 103 -0.67 3.20 -7.20
C ASN A 103 -2.11 2.74 -7.47
N ILE A 104 -2.95 2.69 -6.45
CA ILE A 104 -4.37 2.36 -6.58
C ILE A 104 -5.07 3.39 -7.47
N SER A 105 -4.85 4.69 -7.22
CA SER A 105 -5.48 5.77 -7.99
C SER A 105 -5.06 5.76 -9.46
N VAL A 106 -3.78 5.54 -9.73
CA VAL A 106 -3.25 5.43 -11.10
C VAL A 106 -3.88 4.25 -11.83
N HIS A 107 -3.98 3.10 -11.16
CA HIS A 107 -4.63 1.92 -11.73
C HIS A 107 -6.11 2.19 -12.05
N GLN A 108 -6.84 2.81 -11.13
CA GLN A 108 -8.24 3.19 -11.36
C GLN A 108 -8.40 4.13 -12.56
N LEU A 109 -7.56 5.16 -12.68
CA LEU A 109 -7.59 6.08 -13.81
C LEU A 109 -7.35 5.38 -15.16
N LYS A 110 -6.47 4.38 -15.20
CA LYS A 110 -6.19 3.59 -16.40
C LYS A 110 -7.34 2.67 -16.81
N THR A 111 -8.11 2.18 -15.84
CA THR A 111 -9.14 1.16 -16.05
C THR A 111 -10.57 1.73 -16.05
N ASP A 112 -10.78 2.89 -15.46
CA ASP A 112 -12.09 3.52 -15.35
C ASP A 112 -12.54 4.07 -16.71
N LYS A 113 -13.58 3.46 -17.27
CA LYS A 113 -14.22 3.88 -18.52
C LYS A 113 -15.51 4.66 -18.30
N ASN A 114 -15.86 4.90 -17.03
CA ASN A 114 -17.07 5.61 -16.61
C ASN A 114 -18.36 5.01 -17.20
N THR A 115 -18.42 3.69 -17.32
CA THR A 115 -19.57 2.95 -17.81
C THR A 115 -20.57 2.66 -16.70
N SER A 116 -21.79 2.20 -17.05
CA SER A 116 -22.76 1.72 -16.08
C SER A 116 -22.23 0.52 -15.28
N THR A 117 -21.45 -0.34 -15.93
CA THR A 117 -20.79 -1.49 -15.29
C THR A 117 -19.76 -1.03 -14.27
N ASP A 118 -18.96 -0.01 -14.58
CA ASP A 118 -17.99 0.54 -13.62
C ASP A 118 -18.67 1.10 -12.38
N ARG A 119 -19.79 1.80 -12.54
CA ARG A 119 -20.59 2.30 -11.41
C ARG A 119 -21.17 1.16 -10.56
N ALA A 120 -21.71 0.13 -11.20
CA ALA A 120 -22.23 -1.05 -10.52
C ALA A 120 -21.15 -1.79 -9.73
N ILE A 121 -19.94 -1.91 -10.28
CA ILE A 121 -18.79 -2.51 -9.58
C ILE A 121 -18.38 -1.69 -8.37
N LYS A 122 -18.33 -0.35 -8.49
CA LYS A 122 -18.04 0.52 -7.35
C LYS A 122 -19.06 0.38 -6.21
N ASP A 123 -20.34 0.28 -6.55
CA ASP A 123 -21.41 0.06 -5.57
C ASP A 123 -21.31 -1.32 -4.91
N LEU A 124 -21.01 -2.35 -5.70
CA LEU A 124 -20.75 -3.69 -5.18
C LEU A 124 -19.55 -3.73 -4.25
N ALA A 125 -18.46 -3.02 -4.59
CA ALA A 125 -17.27 -2.92 -3.75
C ALA A 125 -17.59 -2.27 -2.40
N LYS A 126 -18.38 -1.18 -2.38
CA LYS A 126 -18.83 -0.54 -1.15
C LYS A 126 -19.63 -1.50 -0.27
N PHE A 127 -20.53 -2.26 -0.88
CA PHE A 127 -21.31 -3.28 -0.16
C PHE A 127 -20.40 -4.40 0.40
N ALA A 128 -19.44 -4.89 -0.39
CA ALA A 128 -18.54 -5.97 0.00
C ALA A 128 -17.65 -5.60 1.22
N VAL A 129 -17.29 -4.34 1.37
CA VAL A 129 -16.40 -3.88 2.45
C VAL A 129 -17.10 -3.04 3.53
N PHE A 130 -18.43 -2.97 3.50
CA PHE A 130 -19.22 -2.11 4.39
C PHE A 130 -18.83 -2.27 5.88
N ASN A 131 -18.70 -3.49 6.36
CA ASN A 131 -18.32 -3.78 7.74
C ASN A 131 -16.83 -3.58 8.03
N GLN A 132 -16.00 -3.37 7.00
CA GLN A 132 -14.55 -3.23 7.13
C GLN A 132 -14.10 -1.76 7.12
N LEU A 133 -14.90 -0.86 6.55
CA LEU A 133 -14.58 0.56 6.43
C LEU A 133 -14.54 1.29 7.79
N SER A 134 -15.19 0.76 8.81
CA SER A 134 -15.24 1.34 10.16
C SER A 134 -14.09 0.89 11.07
N ILE A 135 -13.22 -0.02 10.61
CA ILE A 135 -12.14 -0.61 11.42
C ILE A 135 -10.85 0.24 11.35
N ARG A 136 -10.77 1.17 10.40
CA ARG A 136 -9.55 1.93 10.15
C ARG A 136 -9.67 3.45 10.37
#